data_fde15a3c70048d07ff8231f039fc3ec3
#
_entry.id   fde15a3c70048d07ff8231f039fc3ec3
#
_cell.length_a   1.000
_cell.length_b   1.000
_cell.length_c   1.000
_cell.angle_alpha   90.00
_cell.angle_beta   90.00
_cell.angle_gamma   90.00
#
_symmetry.space_group_name_H-M   'P 1'
#
loop_
_entity.id
_entity.type
_entity.pdbx_description
1 polymer ?
#
loop_
_entity_poly.entity_id
_entity_poly.type
_entity_poly.pdbx_seq_one_letter_code
_entity_poly.pdbx_strand_id
1 'polypeptide(L)'
;MTIHSTPKRAWHAAEAGAAATLFHGDAVKLLAALPDKVLDLTMTSPPYCMGKEYESARDVATFSDAHRIIIPEVVRATRPGGSICWQVGNYVRHGEVVPLDFLVYEIMSKFPEMRLRNRVVWSFGHGLHCKNRFSGRYETVLWFTKEGAPYTFDLDAVRVPQKYPGKRSNKGPNKGELSGNPLGKNPGDIWDIPNVKAQHVEKTEHPCQYPVGLAQRFVRALTKPGDIVFDPFSGVASTGVAALLDGRRFLGSEVNKKYVNIAETRLQEAVAGTARVRPVNQHVREPSPTERVAQRPVHFKS
;
A
#
# COMPACT_ATOMS: atom_id res chain seq x y z
N MET A 1 -9.61 -17.92 7.88
CA MET A 1 -10.03 -16.87 6.95
C MET A 1 -11.53 -16.98 6.74
N THR A 2 -12.27 -15.87 6.80
CA THR A 2 -13.74 -15.86 6.68
C THR A 2 -14.21 -14.67 5.85
N ILE A 3 -15.23 -14.91 5.01
CA ILE A 3 -15.96 -13.85 4.28
C ILE A 3 -17.32 -13.65 4.95
N HIS A 4 -17.69 -12.41 5.14
CA HIS A 4 -18.94 -12.04 5.76
C HIS A 4 -19.78 -11.09 4.88
N SER A 5 -21.09 -11.29 4.90
CA SER A 5 -22.06 -10.42 4.23
C SER A 5 -22.63 -9.33 5.16
N THR A 6 -22.31 -9.39 6.45
CA THR A 6 -22.74 -8.37 7.43
C THR A 6 -21.56 -7.77 8.16
N PRO A 7 -21.51 -6.43 8.33
CA PRO A 7 -20.38 -5.73 8.94
C PRO A 7 -20.09 -6.20 10.37
N LYS A 8 -21.14 -6.36 11.19
CA LYS A 8 -21.02 -6.81 12.59
C LYS A 8 -20.36 -8.19 12.71
N ARG A 9 -20.74 -9.16 11.85
CA ARG A 9 -20.10 -10.48 11.84
C ARG A 9 -18.65 -10.41 11.42
N ALA A 10 -18.32 -9.55 10.44
CA ALA A 10 -16.94 -9.33 10.04
C ALA A 10 -16.11 -8.78 11.20
N TRP A 11 -16.61 -7.78 11.91
CA TRP A 11 -15.92 -7.26 13.10
C TRP A 11 -15.77 -8.31 14.19
N HIS A 12 -16.83 -9.00 14.59
CA HIS A 12 -16.77 -10.02 15.64
C HIS A 12 -15.77 -11.14 15.31
N ALA A 13 -15.65 -11.56 14.05
CA ALA A 13 -14.65 -12.54 13.64
C ALA A 13 -13.21 -12.00 13.79
N ALA A 14 -12.98 -10.76 13.38
CA ALA A 14 -11.68 -10.10 13.55
C ALA A 14 -11.34 -9.91 15.03
N GLU A 15 -12.30 -9.45 15.85
CA GLU A 15 -12.15 -9.28 17.29
C GLU A 15 -11.86 -10.62 17.98
N ALA A 16 -12.51 -11.70 17.57
CA ALA A 16 -12.28 -13.06 18.08
C ALA A 16 -10.95 -13.68 17.61
N GLY A 17 -10.10 -12.94 16.90
CA GLY A 17 -8.77 -13.38 16.52
C GLY A 17 -8.65 -14.12 15.19
N ALA A 18 -9.64 -14.02 14.31
CA ALA A 18 -9.52 -14.54 12.95
C ALA A 18 -8.31 -13.93 12.23
N ALA A 19 -7.45 -14.76 11.62
CA ALA A 19 -6.26 -14.31 10.93
C ALA A 19 -6.60 -13.37 9.77
N ALA A 20 -7.67 -13.66 9.03
CA ALA A 20 -8.16 -12.78 7.97
C ALA A 20 -9.68 -12.76 7.94
N THR A 21 -10.23 -11.56 7.81
CA THR A 21 -11.67 -11.30 7.68
C THR A 21 -11.90 -10.34 6.52
N LEU A 22 -12.78 -10.71 5.60
CA LEU A 22 -13.17 -9.88 4.47
C LEU A 22 -14.68 -9.65 4.49
N PHE A 23 -15.09 -8.40 4.50
CA PHE A 23 -16.47 -8.00 4.36
C PHE A 23 -16.81 -7.76 2.88
N HIS A 24 -17.79 -8.52 2.35
CA HIS A 24 -18.33 -8.24 1.03
C HIS A 24 -19.36 -7.12 1.14
N GLY A 25 -18.94 -5.89 0.91
CA GLY A 25 -19.80 -4.73 1.01
C GLY A 25 -19.02 -3.41 1.09
N ASP A 26 -19.79 -2.36 1.33
CA ASP A 26 -19.30 -0.99 1.38
C ASP A 26 -18.46 -0.70 2.63
N ALA A 27 -17.32 -0.04 2.44
CA ALA A 27 -16.35 0.28 3.50
C ALA A 27 -16.94 1.13 4.64
N VAL A 28 -17.81 2.08 4.32
CA VAL A 28 -18.43 2.95 5.33
C VAL A 28 -19.32 2.13 6.25
N LYS A 29 -20.04 1.12 5.71
CA LYS A 29 -20.85 0.21 6.52
C LYS A 29 -20.00 -0.64 7.47
N LEU A 30 -18.82 -1.11 7.00
CA LEU A 30 -17.91 -1.85 7.87
C LEU A 30 -17.37 -0.94 8.97
N LEU A 31 -16.85 0.22 8.60
CA LEU A 31 -16.30 1.19 9.56
C LEU A 31 -17.32 1.61 10.62
N ALA A 32 -18.58 1.85 10.25
CA ALA A 32 -19.64 2.17 11.19
C ALA A 32 -19.94 1.04 12.20
N ALA A 33 -19.55 -0.21 11.90
CA ALA A 33 -19.69 -1.34 12.81
C ALA A 33 -18.46 -1.56 13.71
N LEU A 34 -17.34 -0.88 13.45
CA LEU A 34 -16.13 -0.96 14.25
C LEU A 34 -16.23 -0.03 15.46
N PRO A 35 -15.79 -0.49 16.64
CA PRO A 35 -15.56 0.39 17.78
C PRO A 35 -14.47 1.44 17.48
N ASP A 36 -14.39 2.46 18.31
CA ASP A 36 -13.30 3.42 18.28
C ASP A 36 -11.97 2.78 18.67
N LYS A 37 -10.88 3.24 18.06
CA LYS A 37 -9.50 2.97 18.52
C LYS A 37 -9.11 1.49 18.51
N VAL A 38 -9.53 0.73 17.50
CA VAL A 38 -9.26 -0.73 17.39
C VAL A 38 -8.28 -1.09 16.28
N LEU A 39 -7.99 -0.19 15.34
CA LEU A 39 -7.11 -0.46 14.21
C LEU A 39 -5.68 -0.02 14.51
N ASP A 40 -4.71 -0.89 14.22
CA ASP A 40 -3.27 -0.62 14.38
C ASP A 40 -2.68 0.08 13.15
N LEU A 41 -3.01 -0.42 11.97
CA LEU A 41 -2.58 0.13 10.69
C LEU A 41 -3.75 0.09 9.69
N THR A 42 -4.04 1.23 9.07
CA THR A 42 -4.77 1.24 7.80
C THR A 42 -3.76 1.41 6.67
N MET A 43 -3.74 0.46 5.71
CA MET A 43 -2.95 0.55 4.48
C MET A 43 -3.87 0.31 3.30
N THR A 44 -4.07 1.34 2.47
CA THR A 44 -5.08 1.29 1.42
C THR A 44 -4.71 2.08 0.17
N SER A 45 -5.32 1.71 -0.96
CA SER A 45 -5.34 2.43 -2.23
C SER A 45 -6.80 2.58 -2.68
N PRO A 46 -7.42 3.75 -2.45
CA PRO A 46 -8.83 3.98 -2.78
C PRO A 46 -9.07 4.03 -4.30
N PRO A 47 -10.32 3.94 -4.77
CA PRO A 47 -10.69 4.26 -6.14
C PRO A 47 -10.32 5.71 -6.49
N TYR A 48 -9.71 5.94 -7.68
CA TYR A 48 -9.23 7.27 -8.09
C TYR A 48 -10.24 8.07 -8.89
N CYS A 49 -11.45 7.55 -9.08
CA CYS A 49 -12.49 8.18 -9.92
C CYS A 49 -12.04 8.45 -11.37
N MET A 50 -11.24 7.55 -11.94
CA MET A 50 -10.70 7.65 -13.30
C MET A 50 -11.58 6.99 -14.37
N GLY A 51 -12.79 6.53 -13.99
CA GLY A 51 -13.72 5.82 -14.90
C GLY A 51 -13.26 4.42 -15.26
N LYS A 52 -12.64 3.71 -14.32
CA LYS A 52 -12.42 2.27 -14.42
C LYS A 52 -13.75 1.53 -14.33
N GLU A 53 -13.81 0.28 -14.79
CA GLU A 53 -15.03 -0.54 -14.83
C GLU A 53 -15.81 -0.62 -13.50
N TYR A 54 -15.12 -0.41 -12.38
CA TYR A 54 -15.66 -0.44 -11.03
C TYR A 54 -15.96 0.97 -10.45
N GLU A 55 -15.73 2.05 -11.23
CA GLU A 55 -15.92 3.43 -10.78
C GLU A 55 -17.14 4.06 -11.46
N SER A 56 -18.11 4.49 -10.68
CA SER A 56 -19.31 5.20 -11.16
C SER A 56 -19.09 6.68 -11.45
N ALA A 57 -18.02 7.26 -10.88
CA ALA A 57 -17.73 8.68 -10.97
C ALA A 57 -16.39 8.95 -11.69
N ARG A 58 -16.29 10.12 -12.33
CA ARG A 58 -15.14 10.50 -13.19
C ARG A 58 -14.64 11.91 -12.92
N ASP A 59 -14.71 12.38 -11.69
CA ASP A 59 -14.25 13.72 -11.34
C ASP A 59 -13.62 13.80 -9.95
N VAL A 60 -12.83 14.86 -9.76
CA VAL A 60 -12.08 15.15 -8.52
C VAL A 60 -13.01 15.50 -7.36
N ALA A 61 -14.18 16.09 -7.64
CA ALA A 61 -15.15 16.45 -6.59
C ALA A 61 -15.70 15.19 -5.93
N THR A 62 -16.12 14.20 -6.71
CA THR A 62 -16.58 12.90 -6.20
C THR A 62 -15.50 12.17 -5.41
N PHE A 63 -14.22 12.21 -5.87
CA PHE A 63 -13.11 11.69 -5.10
C PHE A 63 -13.01 12.35 -3.73
N SER A 64 -13.03 13.70 -3.68
CA SER A 64 -12.94 14.46 -2.44
C SER A 64 -14.11 14.17 -1.50
N ASP A 65 -15.34 14.11 -2.03
CA ASP A 65 -16.53 13.87 -1.22
C ASP A 65 -16.55 12.46 -0.60
N ALA A 66 -16.17 11.44 -1.37
CA ALA A 66 -16.01 10.08 -0.85
C ALA A 66 -14.97 10.02 0.29
N HIS A 67 -13.84 10.75 0.13
CA HIS A 67 -12.78 10.79 1.14
C HIS A 67 -13.19 11.59 2.39
N ARG A 68 -14.00 12.63 2.26
CA ARG A 68 -14.58 13.36 3.40
C ARG A 68 -15.54 12.51 4.25
N ILE A 69 -16.10 11.45 3.68
CA ILE A 69 -16.95 10.51 4.40
C ILE A 69 -16.11 9.42 5.09
N ILE A 70 -15.14 8.82 4.38
CA ILE A 70 -14.46 7.63 4.87
C ILE A 70 -13.28 7.94 5.81
N ILE A 71 -12.51 9.01 5.53
CA ILE A 71 -11.33 9.37 6.33
C ILE A 71 -11.69 9.62 7.82
N PRO A 72 -12.74 10.37 8.17
CA PRO A 72 -13.13 10.55 9.57
C PRO A 72 -13.36 9.23 10.30
N GLU A 73 -14.01 8.28 9.66
CA GLU A 73 -14.29 6.96 10.25
C GLU A 73 -13.01 6.13 10.43
N VAL A 74 -12.08 6.18 9.47
CA VAL A 74 -10.77 5.55 9.60
C VAL A 74 -9.97 6.18 10.74
N VAL A 75 -9.98 7.51 10.87
CA VAL A 75 -9.32 8.22 11.98
C VAL A 75 -9.96 7.84 13.31
N ARG A 76 -11.30 7.77 13.41
CA ARG A 76 -12.02 7.34 14.61
C ARG A 76 -11.59 5.93 15.05
N ALA A 77 -11.61 4.99 14.08
CA ALA A 77 -11.31 3.59 14.35
C ALA A 77 -9.82 3.32 14.60
N THR A 78 -8.90 4.20 14.17
CA THR A 78 -7.47 4.08 14.42
C THR A 78 -7.16 4.36 15.89
N ARG A 79 -6.39 3.48 16.57
CA ARG A 79 -5.98 3.66 17.96
C ARG A 79 -4.92 4.76 18.12
N PRO A 80 -4.76 5.35 19.31
CA PRO A 80 -3.59 6.16 19.63
C PRO A 80 -2.29 5.39 19.33
N GLY A 81 -1.31 6.03 18.67
CA GLY A 81 -0.09 5.38 18.19
C GLY A 81 -0.28 4.50 16.95
N GLY A 82 -1.51 4.34 16.45
CA GLY A 82 -1.78 3.66 15.18
C GLY A 82 -1.36 4.48 13.96
N SER A 83 -1.25 3.83 12.82
CA SER A 83 -0.79 4.42 11.57
C SER A 83 -1.86 4.35 10.48
N ILE A 84 -1.87 5.36 9.59
CA ILE A 84 -2.69 5.39 8.37
C ILE A 84 -1.75 5.63 7.19
N CYS A 85 -1.69 4.69 6.25
CA CYS A 85 -0.96 4.77 5.00
C CYS A 85 -1.95 4.83 3.84
N TRP A 86 -2.07 6.00 3.22
CA TRP A 86 -3.03 6.26 2.16
C TRP A 86 -2.32 6.43 0.82
N GLN A 87 -2.45 5.43 -0.07
CA GLN A 87 -1.77 5.42 -1.36
C GLN A 87 -2.67 6.01 -2.42
N VAL A 88 -2.15 6.98 -3.18
CA VAL A 88 -2.84 7.61 -4.30
C VAL A 88 -1.84 8.00 -5.40
N GLY A 89 -2.36 8.06 -6.62
CA GLY A 89 -1.64 8.58 -7.79
C GLY A 89 -2.03 10.01 -8.16
N ASN A 90 -1.75 10.36 -9.40
CA ASN A 90 -2.19 11.62 -10.00
C ASN A 90 -3.41 11.38 -10.88
N TYR A 91 -4.41 12.23 -10.80
CA TYR A 91 -5.48 12.31 -11.77
C TYR A 91 -5.05 13.18 -12.94
N VAL A 92 -5.28 12.73 -14.18
CA VAL A 92 -4.91 13.50 -15.37
C VAL A 92 -6.13 13.69 -16.25
N ARG A 93 -6.52 14.93 -16.47
CA ARG A 93 -7.64 15.30 -17.33
C ARG A 93 -7.26 16.46 -18.24
N HIS A 94 -7.50 16.35 -19.53
CA HIS A 94 -7.19 17.40 -20.52
C HIS A 94 -5.74 17.91 -20.47
N GLY A 95 -4.77 17.03 -20.10
CA GLY A 95 -3.36 17.40 -19.98
C GLY A 95 -2.97 18.02 -18.63
N GLU A 96 -3.92 18.42 -17.81
CA GLU A 96 -3.72 18.90 -16.45
C GLU A 96 -3.52 17.73 -15.47
N VAL A 97 -2.58 17.91 -14.55
CA VAL A 97 -2.27 16.93 -13.49
C VAL A 97 -2.82 17.44 -12.16
N VAL A 98 -3.73 16.68 -11.56
CA VAL A 98 -4.23 16.93 -10.20
C VAL A 98 -3.59 15.90 -9.26
N PRO A 99 -2.73 16.33 -8.32
CA PRO A 99 -2.11 15.42 -7.34
C PRO A 99 -3.13 15.07 -6.26
N LEU A 100 -3.62 13.81 -6.28
CA LEU A 100 -4.68 13.36 -5.36
C LEU A 100 -4.21 13.30 -3.90
N ASP A 101 -2.91 13.17 -3.66
CA ASP A 101 -2.33 13.20 -2.32
C ASP A 101 -2.50 14.55 -1.62
N PHE A 102 -2.57 15.65 -2.35
CA PHE A 102 -2.86 16.97 -1.78
C PHE A 102 -4.29 17.03 -1.22
N LEU A 103 -5.25 16.43 -1.92
CA LEU A 103 -6.64 16.37 -1.47
C LEU A 103 -6.79 15.49 -0.22
N VAL A 104 -6.11 14.35 -0.21
CA VAL A 104 -6.08 13.47 0.99
C VAL A 104 -5.42 14.18 2.17
N TYR A 105 -4.28 14.85 1.93
CA TYR A 105 -3.59 15.63 2.96
C TYR A 105 -4.48 16.75 3.52
N GLU A 106 -5.18 17.50 2.67
CA GLU A 106 -6.10 18.56 3.09
C GLU A 106 -7.17 18.03 4.06
N ILE A 107 -7.73 16.85 3.78
CA ILE A 107 -8.75 16.25 4.63
C ILE A 107 -8.13 15.74 5.94
N MET A 108 -7.02 14.97 5.86
CA MET A 108 -6.37 14.40 7.04
C MET A 108 -5.82 15.45 8.00
N SER A 109 -5.30 16.57 7.48
CA SER A 109 -4.71 17.64 8.28
C SER A 109 -5.73 18.40 9.15
N LYS A 110 -7.02 18.23 8.89
CA LYS A 110 -8.11 18.82 9.74
C LYS A 110 -8.29 18.10 11.06
N PHE A 111 -7.71 16.90 11.23
CA PHE A 111 -7.75 16.15 12.48
C PHE A 111 -6.52 16.52 13.33
N PRO A 112 -6.71 17.24 14.46
CA PRO A 112 -5.60 17.77 15.25
C PRO A 112 -4.74 16.67 15.90
N GLU A 113 -5.27 15.44 16.01
CA GLU A 113 -4.55 14.27 16.51
C GLU A 113 -3.73 13.54 15.45
N MET A 114 -3.85 13.90 14.16
CA MET A 114 -3.11 13.24 13.09
C MET A 114 -1.82 14.00 12.74
N ARG A 115 -0.72 13.27 12.58
CA ARG A 115 0.59 13.82 12.17
C ARG A 115 1.12 13.11 10.93
N LEU A 116 1.34 13.86 9.86
CA LEU A 116 2.05 13.35 8.69
C LEU A 116 3.52 13.05 9.07
N ARG A 117 3.96 11.82 8.86
CA ARG A 117 5.35 11.40 9.11
C ARG A 117 6.18 11.39 7.85
N ASN A 118 5.64 10.80 6.78
CA ASN A 118 6.29 10.81 5.48
C ASN A 118 5.27 10.92 4.34
N ARG A 119 5.72 11.46 3.23
CA ARG A 119 5.13 11.33 1.91
C ARG A 119 6.05 10.45 1.08
N VAL A 120 5.80 9.13 1.13
CA VAL A 120 6.61 8.14 0.43
C VAL A 120 6.29 8.16 -1.05
N VAL A 121 7.30 8.28 -1.91
CA VAL A 121 7.20 8.19 -3.36
C VAL A 121 7.46 6.74 -3.77
N TRP A 122 6.45 6.07 -4.29
CA TRP A 122 6.59 4.76 -4.91
C TRP A 122 6.83 4.91 -6.41
N SER A 123 8.07 4.69 -6.84
CA SER A 123 8.49 4.66 -8.24
C SER A 123 8.38 3.24 -8.79
N PHE A 124 7.89 3.09 -10.02
CA PHE A 124 7.67 1.77 -10.63
C PHE A 124 8.17 1.65 -12.08
N GLY A 125 8.88 2.65 -12.59
CA GLY A 125 9.58 2.60 -13.88
C GLY A 125 8.71 2.55 -15.15
N HIS A 126 7.48 2.09 -15.08
CA HIS A 126 6.56 1.90 -16.20
C HIS A 126 5.31 2.78 -16.10
N GLY A 127 4.69 3.07 -17.24
CA GLY A 127 3.44 3.86 -17.32
C GLY A 127 3.21 4.37 -18.75
N LEU A 128 2.14 5.11 -18.96
CA LEU A 128 1.82 5.70 -20.25
C LEU A 128 2.93 6.65 -20.69
N HIS A 129 3.35 6.54 -21.96
CA HIS A 129 4.29 7.47 -22.54
C HIS A 129 3.58 8.76 -22.94
N CYS A 130 4.05 9.87 -22.41
CA CYS A 130 3.52 11.20 -22.71
C CYS A 130 4.46 11.93 -23.68
N LYS A 131 3.87 12.64 -24.67
CA LYS A 131 4.63 13.42 -25.65
C LYS A 131 4.77 14.90 -25.25
N ASN A 132 3.80 15.42 -24.50
CA ASN A 132 3.69 16.87 -24.20
C ASN A 132 4.02 17.21 -22.74
N ARG A 133 4.42 16.24 -21.92
CA ARG A 133 4.86 16.39 -20.54
C ARG A 133 5.71 15.18 -20.13
N PHE A 134 6.37 15.27 -18.98
CA PHE A 134 7.08 14.13 -18.43
C PHE A 134 6.09 13.00 -18.09
N SER A 135 6.46 11.77 -18.44
CA SER A 135 5.65 10.60 -18.16
C SER A 135 5.62 10.33 -16.66
N GLY A 136 4.41 10.17 -16.08
CA GLY A 136 4.26 9.78 -14.68
C GLY A 136 4.81 8.38 -14.43
N ARG A 137 5.66 8.24 -13.40
CA ARG A 137 6.34 6.99 -13.06
C ARG A 137 6.31 6.72 -11.57
N TYR A 138 5.45 7.40 -10.83
CA TYR A 138 5.31 7.24 -9.39
C TYR A 138 3.87 7.45 -8.93
N GLU A 139 3.60 6.93 -7.77
CA GLU A 139 2.46 7.25 -6.92
C GLU A 139 2.96 7.56 -5.51
N THR A 140 2.10 8.03 -4.65
CA THR A 140 2.49 8.48 -3.31
C THR A 140 1.74 7.72 -2.24
N VAL A 141 2.39 7.47 -1.11
CA VAL A 141 1.75 6.99 0.11
C VAL A 141 1.95 8.03 1.21
N LEU A 142 0.87 8.60 1.69
CA LEU A 142 0.89 9.49 2.84
C LEU A 142 0.82 8.66 4.11
N TRP A 143 1.88 8.69 4.93
CA TRP A 143 1.90 8.03 6.22
C TRP A 143 1.62 9.00 7.35
N PHE A 144 0.50 8.80 8.01
CA PHE A 144 0.10 9.54 9.21
C PHE A 144 0.16 8.62 10.44
N THR A 145 0.41 9.22 11.61
CA THR A 145 0.24 8.57 12.91
C THR A 145 -0.77 9.33 13.76
N LYS A 146 -1.55 8.60 14.58
CA LYS A 146 -2.47 9.20 15.54
C LYS A 146 -1.79 9.44 16.88
N GLU A 147 -1.85 10.66 17.38
CA GLU A 147 -1.27 11.04 18.67
C GLU A 147 -1.97 10.36 19.86
N GLY A 148 -1.40 10.51 21.06
CA GLY A 148 -1.92 9.98 22.31
C GLY A 148 -1.25 8.70 22.81
N ALA A 149 -0.34 8.09 22.00
CA ALA A 149 0.56 7.01 22.40
C ALA A 149 1.77 6.95 21.46
N PRO A 150 2.89 6.31 21.87
CA PRO A 150 4.00 6.02 20.99
C PRO A 150 3.56 5.18 19.80
N TYR A 151 3.98 5.58 18.58
CA TYR A 151 3.74 4.78 17.37
C TYR A 151 4.85 3.75 17.16
N THR A 152 4.53 2.66 16.48
CA THR A 152 5.51 1.65 16.10
C THR A 152 6.28 2.10 14.85
N PHE A 153 7.62 2.01 14.89
CA PHE A 153 8.49 2.12 13.72
C PHE A 153 9.69 1.17 13.89
N ASP A 154 9.60 0.00 13.30
CA ASP A 154 10.69 -0.98 13.28
C ASP A 154 11.54 -0.78 12.02
N LEU A 155 12.61 -0.01 12.17
CA LEU A 155 13.56 0.26 11.09
C LEU A 155 14.31 -1.01 10.67
N ASP A 156 14.66 -1.88 11.61
CA ASP A 156 15.50 -3.06 11.32
C ASP A 156 14.76 -4.08 10.47
N ALA A 157 13.44 -4.20 10.64
CA ALA A 157 12.59 -5.06 9.81
C ALA A 157 12.50 -4.64 8.33
N VAL A 158 12.91 -3.40 8.00
CA VAL A 158 12.75 -2.83 6.64
C VAL A 158 14.03 -2.28 6.02
N ARG A 159 15.19 -2.49 6.67
CA ARG A 159 16.47 -2.05 6.12
C ARG A 159 16.71 -2.61 4.73
N VAL A 160 17.38 -1.83 3.91
CA VAL A 160 17.82 -2.21 2.56
C VAL A 160 19.35 -2.26 2.51
N PRO A 161 19.95 -2.97 1.54
CA PRO A 161 21.40 -3.04 1.41
C PRO A 161 22.05 -1.66 1.37
N GLN A 162 23.23 -1.55 1.96
CA GLN A 162 24.07 -0.33 1.89
C GLN A 162 24.43 -0.04 0.44
N LYS A 163 24.38 1.23 0.04
CA LYS A 163 24.84 1.66 -1.29
C LYS A 163 26.36 1.41 -1.48
N TYR A 164 27.11 1.55 -0.40
CA TYR A 164 28.57 1.35 -0.36
C TYR A 164 28.92 0.42 0.79
N PRO A 165 28.77 -0.92 0.61
CA PRO A 165 29.16 -1.89 1.64
C PRO A 165 30.62 -1.77 2.01
N GLY A 166 30.95 -1.91 3.29
CA GLY A 166 32.35 -1.86 3.74
C GLY A 166 32.97 -0.44 3.83
N LYS A 167 32.22 0.61 3.51
CA LYS A 167 32.69 1.99 3.69
C LYS A 167 33.07 2.24 5.15
N ARG A 168 34.27 2.83 5.36
CA ARG A 168 34.78 3.21 6.68
C ARG A 168 34.70 4.71 6.92
N SER A 169 34.56 5.11 8.17
CA SER A 169 34.59 6.50 8.60
C SER A 169 35.98 7.08 8.41
N ASN A 170 36.09 8.25 7.77
CA ASN A 170 37.37 8.92 7.54
C ASN A 170 37.70 9.96 8.62
N LYS A 171 36.76 10.34 9.49
CA LYS A 171 36.87 11.41 10.47
C LYS A 171 36.15 11.04 11.78
N GLY A 172 36.51 11.78 12.86
CA GLY A 172 35.85 11.66 14.16
C GLY A 172 36.32 10.44 14.98
N PRO A 173 35.64 10.17 16.13
CA PRO A 173 36.04 9.11 17.07
C PRO A 173 35.97 7.72 16.45
N ASN A 174 35.13 7.51 15.44
CA ASN A 174 34.95 6.19 14.76
C ASN A 174 35.79 6.09 13.48
N LYS A 175 36.90 6.85 13.34
CA LYS A 175 37.78 6.76 12.17
C LYS A 175 38.35 5.35 12.03
N GLY A 176 38.18 4.79 10.82
CA GLY A 176 38.58 3.44 10.49
C GLY A 176 37.52 2.35 10.74
N GLU A 177 36.45 2.63 11.49
CA GLU A 177 35.32 1.72 11.69
C GLU A 177 34.32 1.74 10.53
N LEU A 178 33.50 0.71 10.42
CA LEU A 178 32.42 0.67 9.44
C LEU A 178 31.45 1.83 9.67
N SER A 179 31.20 2.63 8.65
CA SER A 179 30.35 3.82 8.73
C SER A 179 28.85 3.52 8.61
N GLY A 180 28.47 2.33 8.24
CA GLY A 180 27.09 1.90 8.03
C GLY A 180 26.66 0.79 8.99
N ASN A 181 25.36 0.74 9.29
CA ASN A 181 24.80 -0.35 10.08
C ASN A 181 24.95 -1.70 9.30
N PRO A 182 25.47 -2.77 9.94
CA PRO A 182 25.61 -4.09 9.29
C PRO A 182 24.30 -4.65 8.73
N LEU A 183 23.16 -4.33 9.38
CA LEU A 183 21.83 -4.75 8.91
C LEU A 183 21.34 -3.99 7.67
N GLY A 184 22.09 -2.99 7.20
CA GLY A 184 21.72 -2.16 6.07
C GLY A 184 21.33 -0.74 6.46
N LYS A 185 20.87 0.03 5.48
CA LYS A 185 20.45 1.43 5.65
C LYS A 185 18.94 1.56 5.72
N ASN A 186 18.48 2.71 6.25
CA ASN A 186 17.10 3.14 6.11
C ASN A 186 16.73 3.21 4.59
N PRO A 187 15.61 2.65 4.15
CA PRO A 187 15.17 2.71 2.75
C PRO A 187 14.92 4.13 2.23
N GLY A 188 14.74 5.11 3.14
CA GLY A 188 14.32 6.46 2.77
C GLY A 188 12.84 6.50 2.38
N ASP A 189 12.45 7.54 1.69
CA ASP A 189 11.07 7.83 1.28
C ASP A 189 10.84 7.79 -0.24
N ILE A 190 11.83 7.33 -1.02
CA ILE A 190 11.72 7.05 -2.45
C ILE A 190 11.98 5.55 -2.65
N TRP A 191 10.93 4.82 -3.04
CA TRP A 191 10.99 3.36 -3.18
C TRP A 191 10.81 2.95 -4.63
N ASP A 192 11.77 2.22 -5.15
CA ASP A 192 11.69 1.61 -6.48
C ASP A 192 11.19 0.17 -6.33
N ILE A 193 9.89 -0.02 -6.57
CA ILE A 193 9.21 -1.31 -6.48
C ILE A 193 8.39 -1.49 -7.76
N PRO A 194 8.69 -2.52 -8.59
CA PRO A 194 7.94 -2.75 -9.82
C PRO A 194 6.44 -2.94 -9.55
N ASN A 195 5.61 -2.29 -10.35
CA ASN A 195 4.15 -2.46 -10.28
C ASN A 195 3.72 -3.81 -10.88
N VAL A 196 2.50 -4.24 -10.53
CA VAL A 196 1.93 -5.52 -11.00
C VAL A 196 1.46 -5.39 -12.44
N LYS A 197 2.25 -5.89 -13.39
CA LYS A 197 1.97 -5.93 -14.84
C LYS A 197 1.75 -7.36 -15.32
N ALA A 198 1.47 -7.53 -16.62
CA ALA A 198 1.00 -8.80 -17.21
C ALA A 198 1.80 -10.06 -16.86
N GLN A 199 3.13 -9.95 -16.67
CA GLN A 199 4.01 -11.09 -16.33
C GLN A 199 4.41 -11.12 -14.84
N HIS A 200 3.80 -10.28 -14.00
CA HIS A 200 4.11 -10.27 -12.57
C HIS A 200 3.49 -11.50 -11.88
N VAL A 201 4.26 -12.14 -11.00
CA VAL A 201 3.81 -13.36 -10.30
C VAL A 201 2.54 -13.19 -9.47
N GLU A 202 2.25 -11.95 -9.03
CA GLU A 202 1.07 -11.60 -8.26
C GLU A 202 -0.13 -11.17 -9.14
N LYS A 203 0.03 -11.13 -10.48
CA LYS A 203 -0.99 -10.57 -11.38
C LYS A 203 -2.30 -11.32 -11.31
N THR A 204 -3.37 -10.57 -11.07
CA THR A 204 -4.77 -10.99 -11.15
C THR A 204 -5.52 -10.21 -12.22
N GLU A 205 -6.81 -10.42 -12.32
CA GLU A 205 -7.66 -9.65 -13.22
C GLU A 205 -7.94 -8.21 -12.76
N HIS A 206 -7.55 -7.85 -11.52
CA HIS A 206 -7.72 -6.48 -11.02
C HIS A 206 -6.83 -5.51 -11.80
N PRO A 207 -7.39 -4.42 -12.38
CA PRO A 207 -6.63 -3.53 -13.27
C PRO A 207 -5.60 -2.66 -12.56
N CYS A 208 -5.83 -2.32 -11.30
CA CYS A 208 -5.02 -1.39 -10.50
C CYS A 208 -4.46 -2.05 -9.23
N GLN A 209 -4.00 -3.29 -9.34
CA GLN A 209 -3.39 -4.00 -8.23
C GLN A 209 -1.98 -3.43 -7.93
N TYR A 210 -1.72 -3.04 -6.69
CA TYR A 210 -0.36 -2.75 -6.22
C TYR A 210 0.33 -4.01 -5.67
N PRO A 211 1.69 -4.03 -5.68
CA PRO A 211 2.44 -5.21 -5.24
C PRO A 211 2.34 -5.41 -3.73
N VAL A 212 2.29 -6.66 -3.31
CA VAL A 212 2.31 -7.06 -1.89
C VAL A 212 3.52 -6.46 -1.17
N GLY A 213 4.68 -6.44 -1.83
CA GLY A 213 5.91 -5.89 -1.27
C GLY A 213 5.85 -4.40 -0.89
N LEU A 214 4.99 -3.60 -1.55
CA LEU A 214 4.75 -2.21 -1.13
C LEU A 214 4.07 -2.16 0.23
N ALA A 215 2.95 -2.87 0.39
CA ALA A 215 2.23 -2.94 1.66
C ALA A 215 3.06 -3.61 2.75
N GLN A 216 3.79 -4.67 2.42
CA GLN A 216 4.61 -5.44 3.35
C GLN A 216 5.67 -4.59 4.05
N ARG A 217 6.27 -3.62 3.35
CA ARG A 217 7.24 -2.70 3.97
C ARG A 217 6.59 -1.83 5.03
N PHE A 218 5.38 -1.32 4.81
CA PHE A 218 4.62 -0.59 5.83
C PHE A 218 4.17 -1.50 6.97
N VAL A 219 3.64 -2.68 6.67
CA VAL A 219 3.21 -3.66 7.68
C VAL A 219 4.36 -3.99 8.64
N ARG A 220 5.55 -4.32 8.11
CA ARG A 220 6.73 -4.65 8.92
C ARG A 220 7.20 -3.47 9.77
N ALA A 221 7.26 -2.28 9.19
CA ALA A 221 7.76 -1.09 9.89
C ALA A 221 6.78 -0.59 10.97
N LEU A 222 5.46 -0.68 10.74
CA LEU A 222 4.46 0.08 11.48
C LEU A 222 3.58 -0.75 12.40
N THR A 223 3.77 -2.08 12.42
CA THR A 223 2.97 -3.00 13.23
C THR A 223 3.81 -4.10 13.87
N LYS A 224 3.21 -4.77 14.85
CA LYS A 224 3.75 -5.97 15.52
C LYS A 224 2.95 -7.21 15.11
N PRO A 225 3.50 -8.43 15.23
CA PRO A 225 2.73 -9.66 15.08
C PRO A 225 1.45 -9.61 15.93
N GLY A 226 0.33 -10.04 15.36
CA GLY A 226 -0.98 -10.01 15.99
C GLY A 226 -1.77 -8.69 15.84
N ASP A 227 -1.14 -7.58 15.41
CA ASP A 227 -1.84 -6.31 15.16
C ASP A 227 -2.85 -6.44 14.00
N ILE A 228 -3.89 -5.60 14.01
CA ILE A 228 -4.92 -5.54 12.96
C ILE A 228 -4.49 -4.56 11.86
N VAL A 229 -4.30 -5.09 10.66
CA VAL A 229 -4.11 -4.32 9.44
C VAL A 229 -5.44 -4.22 8.71
N PHE A 230 -5.88 -3.00 8.43
CA PHE A 230 -7.15 -2.71 7.79
C PHE A 230 -6.96 -2.16 6.37
N ASP A 231 -7.83 -2.61 5.44
CA ASP A 231 -7.92 -2.04 4.10
C ASP A 231 -9.40 -1.87 3.70
N PRO A 232 -9.93 -0.63 3.73
CA PRO A 232 -11.32 -0.35 3.36
C PRO A 232 -11.63 -0.59 1.88
N PHE A 233 -10.60 -0.65 1.01
CA PHE A 233 -10.74 -0.83 -0.43
C PHE A 233 -9.87 -2.00 -0.90
N SER A 234 -10.12 -3.18 -0.33
CA SER A 234 -9.22 -4.32 -0.40
C SER A 234 -8.92 -4.80 -1.83
N GLY A 235 -9.81 -4.57 -2.79
CA GLY A 235 -9.68 -5.11 -4.12
C GLY A 235 -9.41 -6.62 -4.07
N VAL A 236 -8.22 -7.02 -4.53
CA VAL A 236 -7.75 -8.42 -4.47
C VAL A 236 -6.81 -8.70 -3.28
N ALA A 237 -6.93 -7.91 -2.22
CA ALA A 237 -6.30 -8.07 -0.90
C ALA A 237 -4.76 -8.11 -0.88
N SER A 238 -4.08 -7.22 -1.63
CA SER A 238 -2.60 -7.14 -1.55
C SER A 238 -2.12 -6.76 -0.15
N THR A 239 -2.80 -5.83 0.55
CA THR A 239 -2.53 -5.50 1.96
C THR A 239 -2.78 -6.72 2.88
N GLY A 240 -3.86 -7.46 2.64
CA GLY A 240 -4.19 -8.64 3.44
C GLY A 240 -3.14 -9.74 3.33
N VAL A 241 -2.68 -10.02 2.09
CA VAL A 241 -1.57 -10.97 1.88
C VAL A 241 -0.31 -10.51 2.61
N ALA A 242 0.04 -9.22 2.52
CA ALA A 242 1.20 -8.67 3.24
C ALA A 242 1.08 -8.84 4.75
N ALA A 243 -0.10 -8.55 5.32
CA ALA A 243 -0.36 -8.69 6.75
C ALA A 243 -0.19 -10.13 7.22
N LEU A 244 -0.79 -11.09 6.52
CA LEU A 244 -0.77 -12.50 6.88
C LEU A 244 0.62 -13.12 6.80
N LEU A 245 1.38 -12.81 5.74
CA LEU A 245 2.75 -13.31 5.58
C LEU A 245 3.69 -12.89 6.71
N ASP A 246 3.39 -11.79 7.38
CA ASP A 246 4.18 -11.28 8.49
C ASP A 246 3.50 -11.49 9.87
N GLY A 247 2.51 -12.38 9.95
CA GLY A 247 1.86 -12.76 11.22
C GLY A 247 0.93 -11.70 11.82
N ARG A 248 0.44 -10.75 11.00
CA ARG A 248 -0.58 -9.77 11.39
C ARG A 248 -1.96 -10.31 11.04
N ARG A 249 -2.99 -9.76 11.68
CA ARG A 249 -4.38 -10.04 11.33
C ARG A 249 -4.85 -9.05 10.27
N PHE A 250 -5.73 -9.50 9.41
CA PHE A 250 -6.28 -8.67 8.34
C PHE A 250 -7.79 -8.49 8.49
N LEU A 251 -8.24 -7.25 8.35
CA LEU A 251 -9.64 -6.89 8.19
C LEU A 251 -9.78 -6.01 6.94
N GLY A 252 -10.71 -6.34 6.06
CA GLY A 252 -10.91 -5.54 4.85
C GLY A 252 -12.34 -5.56 4.33
N SER A 253 -12.64 -4.65 3.39
CA SER A 253 -13.91 -4.63 2.66
C SER A 253 -13.70 -4.50 1.16
N GLU A 254 -14.61 -5.11 0.39
CA GLU A 254 -14.65 -5.03 -1.06
C GLU A 254 -16.09 -5.17 -1.54
N VAL A 255 -16.53 -4.28 -2.43
CA VAL A 255 -17.91 -4.29 -2.97
C VAL A 255 -18.07 -5.21 -4.17
N ASN A 256 -17.01 -5.39 -4.95
CA ASN A 256 -17.05 -6.19 -6.17
C ASN A 256 -16.90 -7.68 -5.86
N LYS A 257 -17.97 -8.45 -6.09
CA LYS A 257 -17.99 -9.90 -5.82
C LYS A 257 -16.86 -10.67 -6.52
N LYS A 258 -16.49 -10.28 -7.74
CA LYS A 258 -15.40 -10.90 -8.49
C LYS A 258 -14.06 -10.71 -7.75
N TYR A 259 -13.79 -9.49 -7.24
CA TYR A 259 -12.57 -9.20 -6.50
C TYR A 259 -12.56 -9.87 -5.12
N VAL A 260 -13.72 -9.95 -4.46
CA VAL A 260 -13.87 -10.72 -3.22
C VAL A 260 -13.45 -12.17 -3.40
N ASN A 261 -13.90 -12.85 -4.49
CA ASN A 261 -13.55 -14.23 -4.76
C ASN A 261 -12.03 -14.40 -5.00
N ILE A 262 -11.40 -13.48 -5.74
CA ILE A 262 -9.94 -13.48 -5.95
C ILE A 262 -9.21 -13.23 -4.64
N ALA A 263 -9.66 -12.25 -3.85
CA ALA A 263 -9.10 -11.93 -2.54
C ALA A 263 -9.17 -13.12 -1.59
N GLU A 264 -10.29 -13.85 -1.59
CA GLU A 264 -10.46 -15.07 -0.78
C GLU A 264 -9.36 -16.09 -1.06
N THR A 265 -9.17 -16.44 -2.33
CA THR A 265 -8.12 -17.39 -2.74
C THR A 265 -6.73 -16.92 -2.29
N ARG A 266 -6.40 -15.66 -2.56
CA ARG A 266 -5.09 -15.08 -2.19
C ARG A 266 -4.84 -15.04 -0.69
N LEU A 267 -5.87 -14.74 0.10
CA LEU A 267 -5.78 -14.75 1.56
C LEU A 267 -5.64 -16.17 2.11
N GLN A 268 -6.35 -17.16 1.51
CA GLN A 268 -6.17 -18.58 1.86
C GLN A 268 -4.76 -19.06 1.55
N GLU A 269 -4.21 -18.75 0.38
CA GLU A 269 -2.83 -19.04 0.01
C GLU A 269 -1.82 -18.40 0.98
N ALA A 270 -2.08 -17.16 1.42
CA ALA A 270 -1.22 -16.48 2.39
C ALA A 270 -1.26 -17.17 3.78
N VAL A 271 -2.43 -17.57 4.26
CA VAL A 271 -2.57 -18.35 5.50
C VAL A 271 -1.88 -19.71 5.39
N ALA A 272 -1.95 -20.35 4.24
CA ALA A 272 -1.30 -21.64 3.97
C ALA A 272 0.21 -21.52 3.72
N GLY A 273 0.77 -20.32 3.60
CA GLY A 273 2.17 -20.08 3.26
C GLY A 273 2.54 -20.39 1.80
N THR A 274 1.56 -20.48 0.91
CA THR A 274 1.73 -20.81 -0.53
C THR A 274 1.55 -19.62 -1.45
N ALA A 275 1.30 -18.42 -0.90
CA ALA A 275 1.09 -17.22 -1.68
C ALA A 275 2.30 -16.87 -2.54
N ARG A 276 2.06 -16.62 -3.83
CA ARG A 276 3.10 -16.20 -4.78
C ARG A 276 3.30 -14.70 -4.66
N VAL A 277 4.43 -14.29 -4.07
CA VAL A 277 4.78 -12.89 -3.84
C VAL A 277 6.17 -12.62 -4.36
N ARG A 278 6.37 -11.48 -5.00
CA ARG A 278 7.69 -11.03 -5.41
C ARG A 278 8.42 -10.40 -4.21
N PRO A 279 9.63 -10.88 -3.84
CA PRO A 279 10.44 -10.24 -2.81
C PRO A 279 10.75 -8.77 -3.14
N VAL A 280 10.61 -7.88 -2.16
CA VAL A 280 10.76 -6.41 -2.32
C VAL A 280 12.14 -6.02 -2.88
N ASN A 281 13.18 -6.75 -2.51
CA ASN A 281 14.57 -6.46 -2.90
C ASN A 281 15.06 -7.29 -4.09
N GLN A 282 14.17 -8.01 -4.77
CA GLN A 282 14.55 -8.79 -5.94
C GLN A 282 14.72 -7.86 -7.15
N HIS A 283 15.95 -7.83 -7.71
CA HIS A 283 16.19 -7.11 -8.96
C HIS A 283 15.32 -7.66 -10.09
N VAL A 284 14.87 -6.76 -10.96
CA VAL A 284 14.21 -7.17 -12.20
C VAL A 284 15.25 -7.87 -13.05
N ARG A 285 14.99 -9.09 -13.51
CA ARG A 285 15.85 -9.79 -14.44
C ARG A 285 15.99 -8.95 -15.73
N GLU A 286 17.20 -8.68 -16.13
CA GLU A 286 17.44 -8.09 -17.46
C GLU A 286 16.98 -9.09 -18.54
N PRO A 287 16.17 -8.66 -19.52
CA PRO A 287 15.76 -9.54 -20.60
C PRO A 287 16.97 -9.89 -21.47
N SER A 288 17.03 -11.14 -21.96
CA SER A 288 18.07 -11.51 -22.91
C SER A 288 17.89 -10.73 -24.23
N PRO A 289 18.97 -10.46 -24.97
CA PRO A 289 18.88 -9.72 -26.24
C PRO A 289 17.95 -10.35 -27.28
N THR A 290 17.68 -11.64 -27.17
CA THR A 290 16.78 -12.39 -28.06
C THR A 290 15.32 -12.27 -27.67
N GLU A 291 15.02 -11.81 -26.45
CA GLU A 291 13.65 -11.63 -26.01
C GLU A 291 12.99 -10.42 -26.68
N ARG A 292 11.72 -10.57 -27.10
CA ARG A 292 10.96 -9.52 -27.80
C ARG A 292 10.96 -8.17 -27.05
N VAL A 293 10.99 -8.19 -25.71
CA VAL A 293 11.01 -6.98 -24.88
C VAL A 293 12.36 -6.23 -24.95
N ALA A 294 13.46 -6.91 -25.28
CA ALA A 294 14.79 -6.31 -25.47
C ALA A 294 15.02 -5.85 -26.90
N GLN A 295 14.19 -6.27 -27.85
CA GLN A 295 14.32 -5.91 -29.25
C GLN A 295 13.75 -4.51 -29.50
N ARG A 296 14.49 -3.70 -30.27
CA ARG A 296 14.00 -2.39 -30.67
C ARG A 296 12.74 -2.54 -31.53
N PRO A 297 11.62 -1.87 -31.19
CA PRO A 297 10.41 -1.92 -31.98
C PRO A 297 10.66 -1.39 -33.40
N VAL A 298 10.08 -2.05 -34.42
CA VAL A 298 10.31 -1.78 -35.85
C VAL A 298 9.96 -0.33 -36.26
N HIS A 299 9.05 0.31 -35.50
CA HIS A 299 8.63 1.70 -35.76
C HIS A 299 9.59 2.74 -35.18
N PHE A 300 10.58 2.37 -34.37
CA PHE A 300 11.66 3.25 -33.96
C PHE A 300 12.72 3.30 -35.08
N LYS A 301 12.57 4.24 -35.99
CA LYS A 301 13.63 4.52 -36.97
C LYS A 301 14.84 5.15 -36.28
N SER A 302 16.01 4.81 -36.72
CA SER A 302 17.31 5.39 -36.32
C SER A 302 17.37 6.88 -36.60
#